data_49484dcc9788f9f8753e62942d28280d
#
_entry.id   49484dcc9788f9f8753e62942d28280d
#
_cell.length_a   1.000
_cell.length_b   1.000
_cell.length_c   1.000
_cell.angle_alpha   90.00
_cell.angle_beta   90.00
_cell.angle_gamma   90.00
#
_symmetry.space_group_name_H-M   'P 1'
#
loop_
_entity.id
_entity.type
_entity.pdbx_description
1 polymer ?
#
loop_
_entity_poly.entity_id
_entity_poly.type
_entity_poly.pdbx_seq_one_letter_code
_entity_poly.pdbx_strand_id
1 'polypeptide(L)'
;INLRGLGPQRTLVLVNGNRFPTIPLATGANRSVNINQLPIGAMKSIEILKEGAAATYGSDAISGVVNFTSDIGFQGFEVNGSARSFEGTDGPEAQFSFKYGAEAGGFDFLFAGSYMNKRQLAAKDTDFAIMPYATRSPDFGRAAHGWSTMGNPGSLTVPESLFGASAPATQITADPGCVAGGGQLVYGFICGYQYAWFDNVQEDEEHGSLFFETEGIVNDQNISFEVFYGQTDVPNWATSPSYPPNNPAGNSVPINHPGLLQLQADYPAFNTAVESYKEGFSYPGVPGIQNFIVRTRPAAAAGIPWGNEN
;
A
#
# COMPACT_ATOMS: atom_id res chain seq x y z
N ILE A 1 -10.00 -9.97 6.05
CA ILE A 1 -10.02 -11.42 5.77
C ILE A 1 -10.30 -11.65 4.30
N ASN A 2 -9.59 -12.60 3.68
CA ASN A 2 -9.75 -12.95 2.27
C ASN A 2 -9.69 -14.47 2.14
N LEU A 3 -10.83 -15.12 2.19
CA LEU A 3 -10.92 -16.57 2.01
C LEU A 3 -10.76 -16.93 0.53
N ARG A 4 -9.96 -17.95 0.24
CA ARG A 4 -9.72 -18.50 -1.12
C ARG A 4 -9.17 -17.49 -2.13
N GLY A 5 -8.63 -16.34 -1.69
CA GLY A 5 -8.10 -15.31 -2.60
C GLY A 5 -9.15 -14.60 -3.47
N LEU A 6 -10.46 -14.74 -3.17
CA LEU A 6 -11.54 -14.16 -3.98
C LEU A 6 -11.81 -12.67 -3.70
N GLY A 7 -11.05 -12.06 -2.81
CA GLY A 7 -11.19 -10.67 -2.40
C GLY A 7 -11.90 -10.53 -1.05
N PRO A 8 -11.52 -9.52 -0.25
CA PRO A 8 -12.08 -9.32 1.09
C PRO A 8 -13.57 -8.97 1.08
N GLN A 9 -14.09 -8.39 0.00
CA GLN A 9 -15.50 -8.03 -0.16
C GLN A 9 -16.42 -9.24 -0.36
N ARG A 10 -15.88 -10.45 -0.55
CA ARG A 10 -16.61 -11.68 -0.74
C ARG A 10 -16.55 -12.63 0.44
N THR A 11 -15.87 -12.19 1.51
CA THR A 11 -15.83 -12.90 2.79
C THR A 11 -16.68 -12.12 3.79
N LEU A 12 -17.82 -12.70 4.18
CA LEU A 12 -18.68 -12.08 5.18
C LEU A 12 -18.08 -12.27 6.57
N VAL A 13 -18.02 -11.19 7.33
CA VAL A 13 -17.60 -11.21 8.74
C VAL A 13 -18.80 -10.92 9.61
N LEU A 14 -19.01 -11.79 10.57
CA LEU A 14 -20.06 -11.68 11.57
C LEU A 14 -19.45 -11.58 12.99
N VAL A 15 -20.16 -10.92 13.89
CA VAL A 15 -19.97 -10.98 15.35
C VAL A 15 -21.30 -11.41 15.94
N ASN A 16 -21.31 -12.49 16.70
CA ASN A 16 -22.52 -13.11 17.28
C ASN A 16 -23.64 -13.33 16.24
N GLY A 17 -23.27 -13.70 15.00
CA GLY A 17 -24.21 -13.86 13.89
C GLY A 17 -24.66 -12.56 13.21
N ASN A 18 -24.34 -11.40 13.74
CA ASN A 18 -24.66 -10.09 13.18
C ASN A 18 -23.58 -9.61 12.23
N ARG A 19 -23.95 -8.90 11.13
CA ARG A 19 -22.99 -8.36 10.17
C ARG A 19 -22.12 -7.29 10.82
N PHE A 20 -20.81 -7.46 10.73
CA PHE A 20 -19.87 -6.44 11.19
C PHE A 20 -19.76 -5.28 10.18
N PRO A 21 -19.62 -4.02 10.65
CA PRO A 21 -19.49 -2.87 9.78
C PRO A 21 -18.30 -2.97 8.81
N THR A 22 -18.50 -2.52 7.59
CA THR A 22 -17.45 -2.47 6.57
C THR A 22 -16.92 -1.07 6.39
N ILE A 23 -15.62 -0.94 6.14
CA ILE A 23 -14.97 0.30 5.74
C ILE A 23 -14.78 0.35 4.22
N PRO A 24 -14.93 1.52 3.59
CA PRO A 24 -14.60 1.69 2.18
C PRO A 24 -13.09 1.57 1.98
N LEU A 25 -12.66 0.82 0.97
CA LEU A 25 -11.26 0.83 0.53
C LEU A 25 -11.03 2.03 -0.41
N ALA A 26 -9.79 2.49 -0.50
CA ALA A 26 -9.41 3.67 -1.30
C ALA A 26 -9.81 3.61 -2.79
N THR A 27 -10.07 2.42 -3.32
CA THR A 27 -10.54 2.21 -4.71
C THR A 27 -12.05 2.38 -4.89
N GLY A 28 -12.78 2.82 -3.87
CA GLY A 28 -14.18 3.28 -3.94
C GLY A 28 -15.26 2.19 -4.09
N ALA A 29 -15.01 1.11 -4.80
CA ALA A 29 -16.00 0.05 -5.04
C ALA A 29 -15.88 -1.13 -4.06
N ASN A 30 -14.76 -1.28 -3.41
CA ASN A 30 -14.46 -2.39 -2.53
C ASN A 30 -14.69 -2.00 -1.06
N ARG A 31 -15.29 -2.90 -0.32
CA ARG A 31 -15.49 -2.78 1.12
C ARG A 31 -14.81 -3.94 1.82
N SER A 32 -14.25 -3.69 2.98
CA SER A 32 -13.69 -4.74 3.82
C SER A 32 -14.00 -4.50 5.28
N VAL A 33 -13.88 -5.54 6.09
CA VAL A 33 -13.96 -5.45 7.54
C VAL A 33 -12.55 -5.30 8.09
N ASN A 34 -12.32 -4.27 8.90
CA ASN A 34 -11.10 -4.14 9.68
C ASN A 34 -11.21 -4.97 10.96
N ILE A 35 -10.70 -6.19 10.93
CA ILE A 35 -10.73 -7.10 12.08
C ILE A 35 -9.82 -6.66 13.23
N ASN A 36 -8.86 -5.76 12.99
CA ASN A 36 -8.01 -5.21 14.05
C ASN A 36 -8.78 -4.33 15.03
N GLN A 37 -9.99 -3.92 14.66
CA GLN A 37 -10.90 -3.20 15.57
C GLN A 37 -11.61 -4.13 16.54
N LEU A 38 -11.66 -5.46 16.29
CA LEU A 38 -12.28 -6.39 17.19
C LEU A 38 -11.40 -6.64 18.42
N PRO A 39 -11.95 -6.52 19.65
CA PRO A 39 -11.24 -6.94 20.86
C PRO A 39 -11.22 -8.47 20.94
N ILE A 40 -10.23 -9.07 20.30
CA ILE A 40 -10.11 -10.54 20.16
C ILE A 40 -10.15 -11.23 21.54
N GLY A 41 -9.65 -10.58 22.59
CA GLY A 41 -9.75 -11.09 23.96
C GLY A 41 -11.19 -11.24 24.51
N ALA A 42 -12.18 -10.60 23.89
CA ALA A 42 -13.60 -10.78 24.22
C ALA A 42 -14.23 -11.99 23.53
N MET A 43 -13.56 -12.57 22.53
CA MET A 43 -14.12 -13.63 21.71
C MET A 43 -13.80 -15.01 22.29
N LYS A 44 -14.80 -15.87 22.30
CA LYS A 44 -14.71 -17.27 22.75
C LYS A 44 -14.25 -18.19 21.62
N SER A 45 -14.78 -17.97 20.40
CA SER A 45 -14.51 -18.81 19.27
C SER A 45 -14.59 -18.06 17.94
N ILE A 46 -13.94 -18.64 16.93
CA ILE A 46 -14.03 -18.19 15.53
C ILE A 46 -14.49 -19.39 14.70
N GLU A 47 -15.63 -19.23 14.05
CA GLU A 47 -16.24 -20.24 13.22
C GLU A 47 -16.10 -19.85 11.75
N ILE A 48 -15.70 -20.80 10.90
CA ILE A 48 -15.50 -20.53 9.47
C ILE A 48 -16.39 -21.48 8.65
N LEU A 49 -17.40 -20.89 7.99
CA LEU A 49 -18.23 -21.59 7.03
C LEU A 49 -17.64 -21.40 5.62
N LYS A 50 -17.08 -22.48 5.07
CA LYS A 50 -16.33 -22.43 3.80
C LYS A 50 -17.21 -22.63 2.56
N GLU A 51 -18.39 -23.25 2.68
CA GLU A 51 -19.24 -23.67 1.56
C GLU A 51 -20.71 -23.39 1.84
N GLY A 52 -21.48 -23.16 0.76
CA GLY A 52 -22.93 -22.95 0.85
C GLY A 52 -23.38 -21.63 1.47
N ALA A 53 -22.46 -20.79 1.89
CA ALA A 53 -22.75 -19.56 2.62
C ALA A 53 -23.56 -18.54 1.82
N ALA A 54 -23.33 -18.45 0.51
CA ALA A 54 -24.02 -17.50 -0.35
C ALA A 54 -25.53 -17.75 -0.45
N ALA A 55 -25.99 -19.00 -0.30
CA ALA A 55 -27.41 -19.32 -0.31
C ALA A 55 -28.16 -18.74 0.90
N THR A 56 -27.48 -18.62 2.05
CA THR A 56 -28.06 -18.11 3.32
C THR A 56 -27.77 -16.64 3.52
N TYR A 57 -26.56 -16.20 3.20
CA TYR A 57 -26.05 -14.87 3.55
C TYR A 57 -25.91 -13.89 2.35
N GLY A 58 -26.17 -14.38 1.14
CA GLY A 58 -26.12 -13.55 -0.08
C GLY A 58 -24.72 -13.41 -0.69
N SER A 59 -24.56 -12.43 -1.58
CA SER A 59 -23.37 -12.22 -2.41
C SER A 59 -22.09 -11.90 -1.64
N ASP A 60 -22.21 -11.37 -0.42
CA ASP A 60 -21.07 -11.01 0.40
C ASP A 60 -20.35 -12.22 0.99
N ALA A 61 -21.01 -13.40 0.97
CA ALA A 61 -20.51 -14.65 1.50
C ALA A 61 -20.08 -15.68 0.43
N ILE A 62 -19.74 -15.24 -0.77
CA ILE A 62 -19.36 -16.14 -1.90
C ILE A 62 -18.11 -16.95 -1.53
N SER A 63 -17.11 -16.36 -0.90
CA SER A 63 -15.90 -17.06 -0.47
C SER A 63 -16.05 -17.78 0.88
N GLY A 64 -17.07 -17.43 1.65
CA GLY A 64 -17.37 -17.98 2.95
C GLY A 64 -17.77 -16.94 3.99
N VAL A 65 -18.05 -17.43 5.22
CA VAL A 65 -18.38 -16.61 6.39
C VAL A 65 -17.38 -16.88 7.49
N VAL A 66 -16.99 -15.82 8.20
CA VAL A 66 -16.21 -15.90 9.44
C VAL A 66 -17.05 -15.26 10.53
N ASN A 67 -17.47 -16.06 11.51
CA ASN A 67 -18.24 -15.61 12.66
C ASN A 67 -17.37 -15.60 13.91
N PHE A 68 -17.30 -14.47 14.57
CA PHE A 68 -16.66 -14.29 15.86
C PHE A 68 -17.75 -14.38 16.92
N THR A 69 -17.63 -15.32 17.85
CA THR A 69 -18.59 -15.50 18.95
C THR A 69 -17.98 -14.96 20.23
N SER A 70 -18.67 -14.06 20.91
CA SER A 70 -18.26 -13.49 22.19
C SER A 70 -18.25 -14.51 23.32
N ASP A 71 -17.52 -14.21 24.38
CA ASP A 71 -17.47 -15.01 25.60
C ASP A 71 -18.42 -14.45 26.67
N ILE A 72 -19.68 -14.19 26.29
CA ILE A 72 -20.67 -13.52 27.16
C ILE A 72 -20.87 -14.24 28.51
N GLY A 73 -20.74 -15.55 28.59
CA GLY A 73 -20.81 -16.33 29.83
C GLY A 73 -19.54 -16.30 30.69
N PHE A 74 -18.50 -15.51 30.30
CA PHE A 74 -17.28 -15.38 31.10
C PHE A 74 -17.57 -14.71 32.45
N GLN A 75 -16.97 -15.24 33.53
CA GLN A 75 -17.09 -14.68 34.89
C GLN A 75 -15.70 -14.33 35.41
N GLY A 76 -15.52 -13.07 35.83
CA GLY A 76 -14.27 -12.59 36.40
C GLY A 76 -13.60 -11.51 35.62
N PHE A 77 -12.28 -11.38 35.80
CA PHE A 77 -11.46 -10.36 35.15
C PHE A 77 -10.19 -10.97 34.57
N GLU A 78 -9.90 -10.64 33.33
CA GLU A 78 -8.71 -11.09 32.62
C GLU A 78 -7.99 -9.89 32.00
N VAL A 79 -6.67 -9.89 32.12
CA VAL A 79 -5.80 -8.88 31.50
C VAL A 79 -4.67 -9.60 30.76
N ASN A 80 -4.44 -9.17 29.54
CA ASN A 80 -3.30 -9.64 28.74
C ASN A 80 -2.49 -8.45 28.27
N GLY A 81 -1.18 -8.62 28.27
CA GLY A 81 -0.26 -7.63 27.74
C GLY A 81 0.93 -8.28 27.08
N SER A 82 1.38 -7.71 25.99
CA SER A 82 2.62 -8.12 25.32
C SER A 82 3.34 -6.91 24.77
N ALA A 83 4.66 -7.00 24.76
CA ALA A 83 5.52 -6.04 24.07
C ALA A 83 6.60 -6.80 23.33
N ARG A 84 6.94 -6.31 22.14
CA ARG A 84 8.00 -6.89 21.30
C ARG A 84 8.73 -5.77 20.57
N SER A 85 9.98 -6.01 20.27
CA SER A 85 10.80 -5.09 19.51
C SER A 85 11.41 -5.80 18.32
N PHE A 86 11.43 -5.14 17.18
CA PHE A 86 12.08 -5.63 15.98
C PHE A 86 13.24 -4.70 15.62
N GLU A 87 14.26 -5.26 15.01
CA GLU A 87 15.36 -4.47 14.45
C GLU A 87 14.83 -3.57 13.31
N GLY A 88 15.23 -2.32 13.32
CA GLY A 88 14.82 -1.32 12.34
C GLY A 88 13.50 -0.59 12.66
N THR A 89 12.77 -0.97 13.71
CA THR A 89 11.59 -0.23 14.16
C THR A 89 11.94 0.86 15.16
N ASP A 90 11.18 1.94 15.13
CA ASP A 90 11.33 3.08 16.06
C ASP A 90 10.64 2.82 17.41
N GLY A 91 11.15 1.82 18.14
CA GLY A 91 10.68 1.44 19.46
C GLY A 91 9.85 0.14 19.50
N PRO A 92 9.36 -0.25 20.70
CA PRO A 92 8.61 -1.47 20.88
C PRO A 92 7.18 -1.35 20.36
N GLU A 93 6.66 -2.44 19.78
CA GLU A 93 5.25 -2.66 19.62
C GLU A 93 4.65 -3.15 20.94
N ALA A 94 3.49 -2.65 21.31
CA ALA A 94 2.79 -3.07 22.51
C ALA A 94 1.34 -3.41 22.22
N GLN A 95 0.85 -4.42 22.91
CA GLN A 95 -0.56 -4.79 22.90
C GLN A 95 -1.03 -4.98 24.34
N PHE A 96 -2.19 -4.45 24.61
CA PHE A 96 -2.88 -4.60 25.89
C PHE A 96 -4.34 -4.96 25.64
N SER A 97 -4.89 -5.87 26.44
CA SER A 97 -6.32 -6.17 26.42
C SER A 97 -6.83 -6.52 27.81
N PHE A 98 -8.09 -6.24 28.05
CA PHE A 98 -8.79 -6.66 29.24
C PHE A 98 -10.16 -7.20 28.89
N LYS A 99 -10.68 -8.08 29.77
CA LYS A 99 -12.02 -8.64 29.70
C LYS A 99 -12.58 -8.74 31.13
N TYR A 100 -13.81 -8.29 31.32
CA TYR A 100 -14.56 -8.41 32.56
C TYR A 100 -15.94 -8.98 32.27
N GLY A 101 -16.32 -10.02 32.98
CA GLY A 101 -17.62 -10.65 32.87
C GLY A 101 -18.25 -10.83 34.25
N ALA A 102 -19.56 -10.66 34.33
CA ALA A 102 -20.36 -10.82 35.57
C ALA A 102 -21.78 -11.21 35.22
N GLU A 103 -22.43 -11.91 36.15
CA GLU A 103 -23.87 -12.16 36.12
C GLU A 103 -24.55 -11.33 37.21
N ALA A 104 -25.62 -10.62 36.88
CA ALA A 104 -26.42 -9.88 37.83
C ALA A 104 -27.87 -9.78 37.37
N GLY A 105 -28.82 -10.11 38.28
CA GLY A 105 -30.25 -9.98 38.03
C GLY A 105 -30.79 -10.86 36.88
N GLY A 106 -30.13 -11.98 36.58
CA GLY A 106 -30.50 -12.87 35.47
C GLY A 106 -30.00 -12.40 34.12
N PHE A 107 -29.05 -11.45 34.11
CA PHE A 107 -28.34 -11.01 32.92
C PHE A 107 -26.85 -11.31 33.04
N ASP A 108 -26.28 -11.80 31.98
CA ASP A 108 -24.83 -11.84 31.76
C ASP A 108 -24.34 -10.52 31.18
N PHE A 109 -23.19 -10.08 31.66
CA PHE A 109 -22.52 -8.86 31.20
C PHE A 109 -21.09 -9.18 30.79
N LEU A 110 -20.69 -8.69 29.63
CA LEU A 110 -19.31 -8.74 29.14
C LEU A 110 -18.84 -7.35 28.75
N PHE A 111 -17.73 -6.93 29.34
CA PHE A 111 -17.03 -5.70 28.95
C PHE A 111 -15.60 -6.01 28.62
N ALA A 112 -15.14 -5.60 27.45
CA ALA A 112 -13.78 -5.85 27.00
C ALA A 112 -13.23 -4.66 26.23
N GLY A 113 -11.91 -4.57 26.19
CA GLY A 113 -11.22 -3.59 25.39
C GLY A 113 -9.83 -4.04 25.03
N SER A 114 -9.29 -3.44 23.96
CA SER A 114 -7.91 -3.65 23.56
C SER A 114 -7.30 -2.37 23.03
N TYR A 115 -6.00 -2.26 23.20
CA TYR A 115 -5.15 -1.26 22.58
C TYR A 115 -3.92 -1.96 22.00
N MET A 116 -3.55 -1.58 20.80
CA MET A 116 -2.34 -2.08 20.12
C MET A 116 -1.69 -0.92 19.38
N ASN A 117 -0.39 -0.82 19.52
CA ASN A 117 0.41 0.02 18.64
C ASN A 117 1.42 -0.83 17.87
N LYS A 118 1.56 -0.54 16.58
CA LYS A 118 2.66 -1.01 15.74
C LYS A 118 3.58 0.15 15.47
N ARG A 119 4.86 -0.14 15.29
CA ARG A 119 5.86 0.87 14.97
C ARG A 119 6.25 0.80 13.51
N GLN A 120 6.54 1.96 12.95
CA GLN A 120 7.02 2.09 11.58
C GLN A 120 8.28 1.26 11.34
N LEU A 121 8.32 0.55 10.23
CA LEU A 121 9.50 -0.09 9.67
C LEU A 121 9.70 0.44 8.26
N ALA A 122 10.65 1.35 8.08
CA ALA A 122 10.94 1.90 6.77
C ALA A 122 11.65 0.88 5.89
N ALA A 123 11.29 0.84 4.62
CA ALA A 123 11.90 -0.09 3.67
C ALA A 123 13.43 0.10 3.56
N LYS A 124 13.90 1.35 3.65
CA LYS A 124 15.34 1.69 3.63
C LYS A 124 16.16 1.04 4.76
N ASP A 125 15.50 0.66 5.86
CA ASP A 125 16.14 0.06 7.04
C ASP A 125 16.06 -1.47 7.01
N THR A 126 15.69 -2.05 5.86
CA THR A 126 15.58 -3.50 5.67
C THR A 126 16.31 -3.98 4.42
N ASP A 127 17.14 -5.01 4.55
CA ASP A 127 17.91 -5.57 3.45
C ASP A 127 17.05 -6.28 2.40
N PHE A 128 15.86 -6.75 2.78
CA PHE A 128 14.99 -7.49 1.87
C PHE A 128 14.10 -6.57 1.00
N ALA A 129 13.80 -5.35 1.44
CA ALA A 129 12.97 -4.42 0.68
C ALA A 129 13.80 -3.55 -0.26
N ILE A 130 15.05 -3.26 0.11
CA ILE A 130 15.97 -2.43 -0.67
C ILE A 130 17.07 -3.31 -1.25
N MET A 131 17.00 -3.56 -2.55
CA MET A 131 18.03 -4.33 -3.25
C MET A 131 18.68 -3.50 -4.36
N PRO A 132 20.02 -3.55 -4.48
CA PRO A 132 20.71 -2.97 -5.64
C PRO A 132 20.19 -3.57 -6.95
N TYR A 133 20.08 -2.74 -7.98
CA TYR A 133 19.58 -3.19 -9.29
C TYR A 133 20.33 -4.39 -9.85
N ALA A 134 21.65 -4.45 -9.64
CA ALA A 134 22.51 -5.52 -10.13
C ALA A 134 22.26 -6.89 -9.46
N THR A 135 21.71 -6.91 -8.25
CA THR A 135 21.47 -8.15 -7.47
C THR A 135 20.04 -8.66 -7.59
N ARG A 136 19.17 -7.94 -8.29
CA ARG A 136 17.78 -8.38 -8.49
C ARG A 136 17.73 -9.68 -9.29
N SER A 137 16.84 -10.57 -8.89
CA SER A 137 16.58 -11.79 -9.67
C SER A 137 15.91 -11.46 -11.00
N PRO A 138 16.36 -12.02 -12.13
CA PRO A 138 15.71 -11.86 -13.42
C PRO A 138 14.28 -12.43 -13.44
N ASP A 139 13.95 -13.36 -12.54
CA ASP A 139 12.66 -14.04 -12.47
C ASP A 139 11.52 -13.16 -11.91
N PHE A 140 11.84 -12.06 -11.24
CA PHE A 140 10.88 -11.17 -10.61
C PHE A 140 10.51 -9.93 -11.44
N GLY A 141 10.52 -9.93 -12.71
CA GLY A 141 10.01 -8.84 -13.53
C GLY A 141 10.56 -7.43 -13.21
N ARG A 142 10.10 -6.42 -13.94
CA ARG A 142 10.63 -5.04 -13.89
C ARG A 142 10.29 -4.29 -12.59
N ALA A 143 9.17 -4.62 -11.97
CA ALA A 143 8.69 -3.95 -10.75
C ALA A 143 9.24 -4.56 -9.46
N ALA A 144 10.00 -5.66 -9.57
CA ALA A 144 10.58 -6.30 -8.40
C ALA A 144 11.60 -5.38 -7.74
N HIS A 145 11.58 -5.38 -6.41
CA HIS A 145 12.53 -4.63 -5.57
C HIS A 145 12.39 -3.10 -5.64
N GLY A 146 11.22 -2.57 -6.04
CA GLY A 146 10.94 -1.15 -5.97
C GLY A 146 11.74 -0.27 -6.94
N TRP A 147 12.23 -0.82 -8.05
CA TRP A 147 12.91 -0.05 -9.09
C TRP A 147 11.95 0.40 -10.19
N SER A 148 12.00 1.67 -10.52
CA SER A 148 11.26 2.29 -11.62
C SER A 148 12.19 2.68 -12.75
N THR A 149 11.65 2.68 -13.97
CA THR A 149 12.32 3.23 -15.17
C THR A 149 12.14 4.75 -15.32
N MET A 150 11.50 5.39 -14.36
CA MET A 150 11.42 6.85 -14.26
C MET A 150 12.24 7.30 -13.07
N GLY A 151 13.41 7.82 -13.32
CA GLY A 151 14.36 8.29 -12.33
C GLY A 151 14.42 9.80 -12.22
N ASN A 152 15.43 10.28 -11.54
CA ASN A 152 15.81 11.68 -11.46
C ASN A 152 17.33 11.77 -11.72
N PRO A 153 17.77 12.64 -12.64
CA PRO A 153 17.04 13.62 -13.44
C PRO A 153 16.14 13.06 -14.54
N GLY A 154 16.22 11.79 -14.89
CA GLY A 154 15.30 11.14 -15.80
C GLY A 154 15.91 10.60 -17.08
N SER A 155 15.07 10.39 -18.08
CA SER A 155 15.48 9.90 -19.40
C SER A 155 14.78 10.66 -20.50
N LEU A 156 15.45 10.83 -21.62
CA LEU A 156 14.82 11.27 -22.87
C LEU A 156 14.00 10.16 -23.48
N THR A 157 12.83 10.52 -23.99
CA THR A 157 11.93 9.62 -24.70
C THR A 157 11.42 10.29 -25.98
N VAL A 158 10.98 9.49 -26.94
CA VAL A 158 10.30 9.99 -28.13
C VAL A 158 8.82 10.21 -27.82
N PRO A 159 8.19 11.29 -28.33
CA PRO A 159 6.76 11.51 -28.17
C PRO A 159 5.92 10.33 -28.70
N GLU A 160 4.91 9.90 -27.95
CA GLU A 160 3.98 8.84 -28.37
C GLU A 160 3.24 9.18 -29.68
N SER A 161 3.01 10.47 -29.94
CA SER A 161 2.37 10.96 -31.15
C SER A 161 3.08 10.60 -32.45
N LEU A 162 4.37 10.22 -32.41
CA LEU A 162 5.12 9.76 -33.58
C LEU A 162 4.83 8.29 -33.96
N PHE A 163 4.28 7.51 -33.03
CA PHE A 163 4.01 6.08 -33.22
C PHE A 163 2.52 5.72 -33.23
N GLY A 164 1.64 6.72 -33.07
CA GLY A 164 0.21 6.51 -32.84
C GLY A 164 -0.10 6.25 -31.35
N ALA A 165 -1.37 6.39 -31.01
CA ALA A 165 -1.86 6.39 -29.60
C ALA A 165 -1.65 5.08 -28.81
N SER A 166 -1.11 4.04 -29.45
CA SER A 166 -0.93 2.72 -28.84
C SER A 166 0.54 2.29 -28.69
N ALA A 167 1.49 3.11 -29.09
CA ALA A 167 2.91 2.75 -28.99
C ALA A 167 3.47 3.20 -27.62
N PRO A 168 4.16 2.30 -26.89
CA PRO A 168 4.83 2.70 -25.66
C PRO A 168 5.92 3.74 -25.97
N ALA A 169 5.99 4.79 -25.15
CA ALA A 169 7.05 5.78 -25.28
C ALA A 169 8.42 5.12 -25.22
N THR A 170 9.17 5.23 -26.31
CA THR A 170 10.49 4.63 -26.40
C THR A 170 11.50 5.52 -25.70
N GLN A 171 12.12 5.00 -24.66
CA GLN A 171 13.23 5.70 -23.98
C GLN A 171 14.50 5.59 -24.81
N ILE A 172 15.15 6.72 -25.03
CA ILE A 172 16.34 6.83 -25.90
C ILE A 172 17.60 6.68 -25.08
N THR A 173 17.75 7.52 -24.05
CA THR A 173 18.95 7.57 -23.23
C THR A 173 18.66 8.22 -21.88
N ALA A 174 19.39 7.79 -20.87
CA ALA A 174 19.39 8.45 -19.56
C ALA A 174 20.06 9.82 -19.65
N ASP A 175 19.61 10.73 -18.78
CA ASP A 175 20.37 11.94 -18.49
C ASP A 175 21.75 11.55 -17.94
N PRO A 176 22.85 12.18 -18.40
CA PRO A 176 24.20 11.90 -17.92
C PRO A 176 24.39 12.07 -16.40
N GLY A 177 23.62 12.94 -15.76
CA GLY A 177 23.62 13.15 -14.32
C GLY A 177 22.90 12.07 -13.50
N CYS A 178 22.32 11.05 -14.15
CA CYS A 178 21.51 10.02 -13.49
C CYS A 178 22.21 9.36 -12.29
N VAL A 179 23.42 8.85 -12.51
CA VAL A 179 24.17 8.14 -11.45
C VAL A 179 24.63 9.12 -10.36
N ALA A 180 25.07 10.31 -10.75
CA ALA A 180 25.48 11.34 -9.79
C ALA A 180 24.29 11.83 -8.94
N GLY A 181 23.06 11.77 -9.47
CA GLY A 181 21.81 12.10 -8.78
C GLY A 181 21.23 10.94 -7.93
N GLY A 182 21.97 9.85 -7.74
CA GLY A 182 21.52 8.69 -6.94
C GLY A 182 20.67 7.67 -7.71
N GLY A 183 20.47 7.86 -9.02
CA GLY A 183 19.83 6.88 -9.89
C GLY A 183 20.80 5.79 -10.35
N GLN A 184 20.26 4.83 -11.08
CA GLN A 184 21.06 3.79 -11.76
C GLN A 184 20.60 3.60 -13.20
N LEU A 185 21.51 3.15 -14.06
CA LEU A 185 21.20 2.83 -15.45
C LEU A 185 20.49 1.47 -15.52
N VAL A 186 19.18 1.51 -15.63
CA VAL A 186 18.33 0.35 -15.90
C VAL A 186 18.48 -0.02 -17.38
N TYR A 187 18.73 -1.27 -17.68
CA TYR A 187 19.06 -1.77 -19.04
C TYR A 187 20.27 -1.07 -19.69
N GLY A 188 21.10 -0.37 -18.91
CA GLY A 188 22.27 0.33 -19.39
C GLY A 188 22.03 1.71 -20.02
N PHE A 189 20.77 2.12 -20.26
CA PHE A 189 20.46 3.37 -20.96
C PHE A 189 19.26 4.15 -20.40
N ILE A 190 18.55 3.63 -19.41
CA ILE A 190 17.39 4.29 -18.79
C ILE A 190 17.76 4.74 -17.37
N CYS A 191 17.48 5.99 -17.02
CA CYS A 191 17.65 6.45 -15.66
C CYS A 191 16.55 5.86 -14.77
N GLY A 192 16.93 4.89 -13.97
CA GLY A 192 16.06 4.25 -12.99
C GLY A 192 16.22 4.85 -11.59
N TYR A 193 15.22 4.63 -10.78
CA TYR A 193 15.17 5.10 -9.41
C TYR A 193 14.50 4.07 -8.49
N GLN A 194 15.06 3.86 -7.31
CA GLN A 194 14.51 2.94 -6.34
C GLN A 194 13.47 3.66 -5.47
N TYR A 195 12.22 3.59 -5.87
CA TYR A 195 11.14 4.27 -5.18
C TYR A 195 10.80 3.64 -3.82
N ALA A 196 11.06 2.34 -3.65
CA ALA A 196 10.84 1.66 -2.38
C ALA A 196 11.65 2.25 -1.20
N TRP A 197 12.69 3.04 -1.49
CA TRP A 197 13.45 3.77 -0.45
C TRP A 197 12.58 4.66 0.44
N PHE A 198 11.45 5.14 -0.10
CA PHE A 198 10.52 6.03 0.60
C PHE A 198 9.27 5.31 1.11
N ASP A 199 9.14 4.02 0.83
CA ASP A 199 8.01 3.23 1.31
C ASP A 199 8.27 2.73 2.73
N ASN A 200 7.20 2.45 3.45
CA ASN A 200 7.25 1.68 4.68
C ASN A 200 6.89 0.21 4.40
N VAL A 201 7.62 -0.70 5.00
CA VAL A 201 7.25 -2.12 5.08
C VAL A 201 6.10 -2.31 6.05
N GLN A 202 6.10 -1.51 7.12
CA GLN A 202 5.05 -1.44 8.11
C GLN A 202 4.82 0.03 8.48
N GLU A 203 3.58 0.46 8.49
CA GLU A 203 3.20 1.79 8.94
C GLU A 203 3.14 1.86 10.47
N ASP A 204 3.24 3.08 11.01
CA ASP A 204 2.93 3.37 12.40
C ASP A 204 1.41 3.35 12.55
N GLU A 205 0.89 2.38 13.32
CA GLU A 205 -0.56 2.17 13.47
C GLU A 205 -0.94 2.07 14.94
N GLU A 206 -2.02 2.74 15.30
CA GLU A 206 -2.66 2.63 16.61
C GLU A 206 -4.08 2.10 16.46
N HIS A 207 -4.42 1.09 17.25
CA HIS A 207 -5.74 0.48 17.27
C HIS A 207 -6.30 0.48 18.68
N GLY A 208 -7.49 1.03 18.84
CA GLY A 208 -8.25 0.98 20.09
C GLY A 208 -9.62 0.36 19.85
N SER A 209 -10.08 -0.50 20.77
CA SER A 209 -11.42 -1.05 20.71
C SER A 209 -12.03 -1.22 22.09
N LEU A 210 -13.36 -1.04 22.15
CA LEU A 210 -14.19 -1.34 23.32
C LEU A 210 -15.40 -2.14 22.85
N PHE A 211 -15.79 -3.09 23.66
CA PHE A 211 -16.92 -3.98 23.44
C PHE A 211 -17.71 -4.13 24.72
N PHE A 212 -19.01 -3.99 24.61
CA PHE A 212 -19.95 -4.26 25.70
C PHE A 212 -21.09 -5.12 25.17
N GLU A 213 -21.41 -6.16 25.89
CA GLU A 213 -22.52 -7.04 25.59
C GLU A 213 -23.28 -7.40 26.90
N THR A 214 -24.59 -7.51 26.81
CA THR A 214 -25.42 -8.08 27.84
C THR A 214 -26.49 -8.96 27.24
N GLU A 215 -26.76 -10.09 27.88
CA GLU A 215 -27.77 -11.04 27.48
C GLU A 215 -28.55 -11.53 28.70
N GLY A 216 -29.86 -11.71 28.56
CA GLY A 216 -30.70 -12.20 29.62
C GLY A 216 -32.14 -12.52 29.19
N ILE A 217 -32.94 -13.03 30.10
CA ILE A 217 -34.34 -13.43 29.83
C ILE A 217 -35.28 -12.55 30.65
N VAL A 218 -36.23 -11.91 29.93
CA VAL A 218 -37.32 -11.13 30.56
C VAL A 218 -38.66 -11.61 30.00
N ASN A 219 -39.56 -12.08 30.84
CA ASN A 219 -40.86 -12.60 30.45
C ASN A 219 -40.79 -13.66 29.33
N ASP A 220 -39.91 -14.62 29.49
CA ASP A 220 -39.65 -15.71 28.53
C ASP A 220 -39.12 -15.23 27.14
N GLN A 221 -38.67 -13.99 27.07
CA GLN A 221 -38.03 -13.44 25.86
C GLN A 221 -36.53 -13.24 26.09
N ASN A 222 -35.72 -13.73 25.17
CA ASN A 222 -34.29 -13.44 25.16
C ASN A 222 -34.08 -11.99 24.74
N ILE A 223 -33.36 -11.25 25.57
CA ILE A 223 -32.93 -9.87 25.28
C ILE A 223 -31.42 -9.85 25.22
N SER A 224 -30.89 -9.32 24.14
CA SER A 224 -29.46 -9.07 23.97
C SER A 224 -29.23 -7.63 23.56
N PHE A 225 -28.17 -7.03 24.06
CA PHE A 225 -27.71 -5.71 23.68
C PHE A 225 -26.21 -5.73 23.51
N GLU A 226 -25.72 -5.22 22.36
CA GLU A 226 -24.33 -5.21 21.99
C GLU A 226 -23.92 -3.81 21.53
N VAL A 227 -22.80 -3.31 22.02
CA VAL A 227 -22.17 -2.07 21.58
C VAL A 227 -20.72 -2.31 21.27
N PHE A 228 -20.31 -1.81 20.13
CA PHE A 228 -18.93 -1.87 19.69
C PHE A 228 -18.41 -0.48 19.34
N TYR A 229 -17.20 -0.16 19.79
CA TYR A 229 -16.44 1.01 19.41
C TYR A 229 -15.05 0.56 18.95
N GLY A 230 -14.60 1.04 17.80
CA GLY A 230 -13.26 0.76 17.28
C GLY A 230 -12.70 1.96 16.55
N GLN A 231 -11.43 2.25 16.81
CA GLN A 231 -10.66 3.31 16.16
C GLN A 231 -9.34 2.75 15.66
N THR A 232 -8.93 3.19 14.47
CA THR A 232 -7.63 2.92 13.90
C THR A 232 -7.05 4.24 13.41
N ASP A 233 -5.88 4.59 13.89
CA ASP A 233 -5.12 5.75 13.47
C ASP A 233 -3.81 5.29 12.83
N VAL A 234 -3.41 5.99 11.77
CA VAL A 234 -2.11 5.86 11.11
C VAL A 234 -1.48 7.24 11.13
N PRO A 235 -0.85 7.63 12.26
CA PRO A 235 -0.39 8.99 12.46
C PRO A 235 0.69 9.38 11.47
N ASN A 236 1.57 8.44 11.12
CA ASN A 236 2.64 8.66 10.17
C ASN A 236 2.58 7.58 9.10
N TRP A 237 2.41 7.99 7.87
CA TRP A 237 2.48 7.09 6.73
C TRP A 237 3.35 7.70 5.63
N ALA A 238 4.09 6.86 4.93
CA ALA A 238 4.92 7.29 3.82
C ALA A 238 4.79 6.31 2.65
N THR A 239 4.80 6.85 1.46
CA THR A 239 4.87 6.05 0.24
C THR A 239 5.82 6.69 -0.75
N SER A 240 6.22 5.92 -1.75
CA SER A 240 7.15 6.37 -2.76
C SER A 240 6.61 7.59 -3.53
N PRO A 241 7.48 8.49 -3.99
CA PRO A 241 7.12 9.64 -4.81
C PRO A 241 6.72 9.20 -6.23
N SER A 242 5.74 8.29 -6.33
CA SER A 242 5.32 7.71 -7.61
C SER A 242 4.16 8.46 -8.26
N TYR A 243 3.46 9.32 -7.51
CA TYR A 243 2.31 10.10 -7.99
C TYR A 243 2.50 11.59 -7.83
N PRO A 244 1.59 12.38 -8.44
CA PRO A 244 2.02 13.66 -8.98
C PRO A 244 2.99 14.37 -8.03
N PRO A 245 4.01 15.03 -8.57
CA PRO A 245 4.07 15.55 -9.91
C PRO A 245 4.66 14.60 -10.96
N ASN A 246 4.49 13.30 -10.81
CA ASN A 246 4.88 12.37 -11.84
C ASN A 246 4.02 12.64 -13.09
N ASN A 247 4.56 13.36 -14.06
CA ASN A 247 3.89 13.58 -15.33
C ASN A 247 4.15 12.38 -16.26
N PRO A 248 3.22 11.43 -16.40
CA PRO A 248 3.42 10.28 -17.27
C PRO A 248 3.54 10.68 -18.75
N ALA A 249 2.97 11.82 -19.12
CA ALA A 249 3.17 12.42 -20.44
C ALA A 249 4.58 13.01 -20.59
N GLY A 250 5.29 13.25 -19.47
CA GLY A 250 6.60 13.90 -19.47
C GLY A 250 6.54 15.39 -19.78
N ASN A 251 7.70 16.02 -19.76
CA ASN A 251 7.85 17.40 -20.16
C ASN A 251 8.41 17.45 -21.59
N SER A 252 7.73 18.20 -22.47
CA SER A 252 8.21 18.41 -23.84
C SER A 252 9.41 19.35 -23.84
N VAL A 253 10.50 18.89 -24.44
CA VAL A 253 11.74 19.66 -24.59
C VAL A 253 12.05 19.82 -26.06
N PRO A 254 12.07 21.05 -26.61
CA PRO A 254 12.45 21.29 -27.99
C PRO A 254 13.87 20.79 -28.28
N ILE A 255 14.10 20.30 -29.50
CA ILE A 255 15.41 19.80 -29.94
C ILE A 255 16.50 20.87 -29.89
N ASN A 256 16.14 22.14 -29.95
CA ASN A 256 17.04 23.28 -29.87
C ASN A 256 17.10 23.91 -28.46
N HIS A 257 16.58 23.23 -27.44
CA HIS A 257 16.63 23.70 -26.06
C HIS A 257 18.10 23.87 -25.61
N PRO A 258 18.52 25.02 -25.08
CA PRO A 258 19.92 25.28 -24.71
C PRO A 258 20.54 24.23 -23.78
N GLY A 259 19.77 23.78 -22.77
CA GLY A 259 20.24 22.72 -21.87
C GLY A 259 20.44 21.37 -22.54
N LEU A 260 19.60 21.01 -23.53
CA LEU A 260 19.78 19.79 -24.30
C LEU A 260 21.05 19.88 -25.19
N LEU A 261 21.24 20.99 -25.85
CA LEU A 261 22.43 21.25 -26.68
C LEU A 261 23.72 21.24 -25.84
N GLN A 262 23.66 21.78 -24.63
CA GLN A 262 24.78 21.73 -23.67
C GLN A 262 25.11 20.28 -23.27
N LEU A 263 24.10 19.47 -22.91
CA LEU A 263 24.29 18.04 -22.62
C LEU A 263 24.88 17.28 -23.79
N GLN A 264 24.45 17.58 -25.02
CA GLN A 264 25.03 16.99 -26.23
C GLN A 264 26.50 17.39 -26.44
N ALA A 265 26.85 18.61 -26.12
CA ALA A 265 28.22 19.09 -26.22
C ALA A 265 29.14 18.47 -25.15
N ASP A 266 28.66 18.34 -23.94
CA ASP A 266 29.46 17.86 -22.81
C ASP A 266 29.58 16.32 -22.76
N TYR A 267 28.61 15.59 -23.33
CA TYR A 267 28.52 14.14 -23.25
C TYR A 267 28.41 13.47 -24.64
N PRO A 268 29.53 13.06 -25.24
CA PRO A 268 29.53 12.49 -26.61
C PRO A 268 28.63 11.26 -26.82
N ALA A 269 28.55 10.36 -25.81
CA ALA A 269 27.68 9.18 -25.89
C ALA A 269 26.19 9.57 -25.87
N PHE A 270 25.82 10.57 -25.09
CA PHE A 270 24.46 11.13 -25.05
C PHE A 270 24.15 11.77 -26.43
N ASN A 271 25.06 12.56 -26.98
CA ASN A 271 24.90 13.14 -28.29
C ASN A 271 24.71 12.08 -29.39
N THR A 272 25.52 11.03 -29.40
CA THR A 272 25.39 9.94 -30.35
C THR A 272 24.01 9.28 -30.30
N ALA A 273 23.49 9.03 -29.10
CA ALA A 273 22.14 8.47 -28.91
C ALA A 273 21.06 9.40 -29.46
N VAL A 274 21.13 10.69 -29.15
CA VAL A 274 20.15 11.70 -29.59
C VAL A 274 20.17 11.85 -31.11
N GLU A 275 21.34 12.00 -31.73
CA GLU A 275 21.47 12.17 -33.18
C GLU A 275 21.04 10.92 -33.96
N SER A 276 21.39 9.73 -33.50
CA SER A 276 20.94 8.47 -34.10
C SER A 276 19.40 8.38 -34.17
N TYR A 277 18.70 8.90 -33.14
CA TYR A 277 17.23 8.96 -33.17
C TYR A 277 16.70 10.04 -34.10
N LYS A 278 17.34 11.20 -34.20
CA LYS A 278 16.95 12.25 -35.15
C LYS A 278 17.06 11.74 -36.60
N GLU A 279 18.14 11.04 -36.91
CA GLU A 279 18.37 10.44 -38.24
C GLU A 279 17.35 9.33 -38.54
N GLY A 280 17.06 8.44 -37.58
CA GLY A 280 16.14 7.33 -37.75
C GLY A 280 14.69 7.77 -38.03
N PHE A 281 14.32 8.99 -37.71
CA PHE A 281 12.99 9.57 -37.96
C PHE A 281 12.96 10.65 -39.04
N SER A 282 14.04 10.78 -39.80
CA SER A 282 14.13 11.72 -40.93
C SER A 282 13.71 11.04 -42.22
N TYR A 283 12.40 11.07 -42.55
CA TYR A 283 11.87 10.59 -43.82
C TYR A 283 11.38 11.73 -44.69
N PRO A 284 11.52 11.67 -46.04
CA PRO A 284 11.00 12.67 -46.93
C PRO A 284 9.48 12.87 -46.73
N GLY A 285 9.06 14.10 -46.44
CA GLY A 285 7.65 14.47 -46.25
C GLY A 285 7.07 14.22 -44.87
N VAL A 286 7.86 13.70 -43.93
CA VAL A 286 7.47 13.56 -42.51
C VAL A 286 8.22 14.62 -41.70
N PRO A 287 7.55 15.44 -40.90
CA PRO A 287 8.23 16.32 -39.95
C PRO A 287 9.13 15.48 -39.05
N GLY A 288 10.44 15.76 -39.03
CA GLY A 288 11.34 15.12 -38.09
C GLY A 288 10.98 15.40 -36.65
N ILE A 289 11.71 14.77 -35.72
CA ILE A 289 11.51 15.02 -34.29
C ILE A 289 11.74 16.50 -33.99
N GLN A 290 10.71 17.19 -33.49
CA GLN A 290 10.78 18.58 -33.07
C GLN A 290 10.97 18.73 -31.57
N ASN A 291 10.50 17.76 -30.80
CA ASN A 291 10.57 17.75 -29.36
C ASN A 291 10.90 16.34 -28.86
N PHE A 292 11.63 16.28 -27.76
CA PHE A 292 11.75 15.08 -26.92
C PHE A 292 10.85 15.20 -25.69
N ILE A 293 10.57 14.09 -25.07
CA ILE A 293 9.88 14.03 -23.77
C ILE A 293 10.91 13.65 -22.72
N VAL A 294 10.98 14.43 -21.64
CA VAL A 294 11.78 14.10 -20.45
C VAL A 294 10.87 13.49 -19.42
N ARG A 295 11.11 12.25 -19.05
CA ARG A 295 10.41 11.54 -17.96
C ARG A 295 11.28 11.59 -16.72
N THR A 296 10.77 12.20 -15.68
CA THR A 296 11.48 12.41 -14.40
C THR A 296 10.54 12.29 -13.21
N ARG A 297 11.12 12.10 -12.03
CA ARG A 297 10.45 12.17 -10.71
C ARG A 297 11.02 13.32 -9.90
N PRO A 298 10.54 14.52 -10.05
CA PRO A 298 11.13 15.69 -9.38
C PRO A 298 11.02 15.63 -7.85
N ALA A 299 9.99 15.01 -7.29
CA ALA A 299 9.84 14.83 -5.85
C ALA A 299 10.94 13.92 -5.26
N ALA A 300 11.40 12.91 -6.01
CA ALA A 300 12.51 12.07 -5.61
C ALA A 300 13.82 12.85 -5.47
N ALA A 301 14.03 13.88 -6.29
CA ALA A 301 15.20 14.76 -6.19
C ALA A 301 15.23 15.57 -4.89
N ALA A 302 14.07 15.95 -4.40
CA ALA A 302 13.94 16.71 -3.16
C ALA A 302 13.98 15.81 -1.91
N GLY A 303 14.03 14.47 -2.09
CA GLY A 303 13.97 13.55 -0.96
C GLY A 303 12.63 13.57 -0.22
N ILE A 304 11.57 14.03 -0.90
CA ILE A 304 10.24 14.19 -0.30
C ILE A 304 9.44 12.93 -0.53
N PRO A 305 9.13 12.14 0.50
CA PRO A 305 8.17 11.06 0.41
C PRO A 305 6.77 11.62 0.20
N TRP A 306 5.88 10.82 -0.35
CA TRP A 306 4.45 11.11 -0.35
C TRP A 306 3.87 10.54 0.93
N GLY A 307 3.33 11.38 1.79
CA GLY A 307 2.76 10.94 3.05
C GLY A 307 2.41 12.10 3.98
N ASN A 308 1.97 11.75 5.17
CA ASN A 308 1.67 12.70 6.22
C ASN A 308 2.96 12.91 7.04
N GLU A 309 3.62 14.04 6.87
CA GLU A 309 4.68 14.49 7.77
C GLU A 309 4.03 15.45 8.77
N ASN A 310 3.99 15.04 10.03
CA ASN A 310 3.63 15.92 11.15
C ASN A 310 4.88 16.62 11.67
#